data_cdc703a70d5be6c5239e45c72a99f093
#
_entry.id   cdc703a70d5be6c5239e45c72a99f093
#
_cell.length_a   1.000
_cell.length_b   1.000
_cell.length_c   1.000
_cell.angle_alpha   90.00
_cell.angle_beta   90.00
_cell.angle_gamma   90.00
#
_symmetry.space_group_name_H-M   'P 1'
#
loop_
_entity.id
_entity.type
_entity.pdbx_description
1 polymer ?
#
loop_
_entity_poly.entity_id
_entity_poly.type
_entity_poly.pdbx_seq_one_letter_code
_entity_poly.pdbx_strand_id
1 'polypeptide(L)'
;MRYKTVIFDFDGTICDTGEGILKSAKFALDYYNIKAPDYTELTYFIGPPLLVTFQEKFGVDAAMADKLVKKYRERYTNKGLLESKLYDGIKELLAKLKAENIKLGIASSKPQYYIEALLDHYG
;
A
#
# COMPACT_ATOMS: atom_id res chain seq x y z
N MET A 1 3.04 -13.01 -28.60
CA MET A 1 2.52 -11.91 -27.76
C MET A 1 2.90 -10.57 -28.34
N ARG A 2 1.96 -9.63 -28.33
CA ARG A 2 2.19 -8.26 -28.82
C ARG A 2 3.02 -7.41 -27.88
N TYR A 3 2.90 -7.66 -26.57
CA TYR A 3 3.50 -6.81 -25.56
C TYR A 3 4.76 -7.44 -25.01
N LYS A 4 5.83 -6.63 -24.88
CA LYS A 4 7.10 -7.06 -24.32
C LYS A 4 7.24 -6.65 -22.85
N THR A 5 6.40 -5.74 -22.38
CA THR A 5 6.44 -5.22 -21.03
C THR A 5 5.02 -5.04 -20.50
N VAL A 6 4.78 -5.48 -19.27
CA VAL A 6 3.52 -5.25 -18.55
C VAL A 6 3.85 -4.59 -17.23
N ILE A 7 3.16 -3.49 -16.92
CA ILE A 7 3.34 -2.74 -15.69
C ILE A 7 2.08 -2.90 -14.83
N PHE A 8 2.28 -3.27 -13.56
CA PHE A 8 1.20 -3.46 -12.59
C PHE A 8 1.23 -2.37 -11.54
N ASP A 9 0.06 -1.91 -11.10
CA ASP A 9 -0.07 -1.20 -9.83
C ASP A 9 0.09 -2.25 -8.72
N PHE A 10 0.60 -1.87 -7.55
CA PHE A 10 0.88 -2.83 -6.49
C PHE A 10 -0.30 -2.97 -5.53
N ASP A 11 -0.65 -1.88 -4.82
CA ASP A 11 -1.73 -1.92 -3.83
C ASP A 11 -3.08 -2.09 -4.52
N GLY A 12 -3.83 -3.13 -4.12
CA GLY A 12 -5.14 -3.40 -4.70
C GLY A 12 -5.11 -4.12 -6.03
N THR A 13 -3.94 -4.42 -6.59
CA THR A 13 -3.79 -5.14 -7.87
C THR A 13 -2.99 -6.42 -7.69
N ILE A 14 -1.73 -6.32 -7.27
CA ILE A 14 -0.89 -7.49 -7.00
C ILE A 14 -1.17 -8.02 -5.61
N CYS A 15 -1.31 -7.14 -4.65
CA CYS A 15 -1.40 -7.48 -3.25
C CYS A 15 -2.57 -6.78 -2.59
N ASP A 16 -3.36 -7.52 -1.83
CA ASP A 16 -4.39 -6.94 -0.98
C ASP A 16 -3.72 -6.48 0.31
N THR A 17 -3.35 -5.21 0.34
CA THR A 17 -2.66 -4.58 1.46
C THR A 17 -3.61 -3.75 2.32
N GLY A 18 -4.92 -3.82 2.02
CA GLY A 18 -5.92 -2.93 2.62
C GLY A 18 -5.95 -2.95 4.14
N GLU A 19 -6.00 -4.13 4.75
CA GLU A 19 -6.09 -4.23 6.22
C GLU A 19 -4.94 -3.51 6.91
N GLY A 20 -3.70 -3.76 6.49
CA GLY A 20 -2.52 -3.14 7.08
C GLY A 20 -2.48 -1.64 6.88
N ILE A 21 -2.84 -1.18 5.68
CA ILE A 21 -2.89 0.25 5.35
C ILE A 21 -3.94 0.96 6.20
N LEU A 22 -5.16 0.45 6.23
CA LEU A 22 -6.28 1.09 6.93
C LEU A 22 -6.06 1.11 8.44
N LYS A 23 -5.59 0.02 9.02
CA LYS A 23 -5.30 -0.06 10.45
C LYS A 23 -4.15 0.86 10.85
N SER A 24 -3.13 0.99 10.00
CA SER A 24 -2.00 1.87 10.26
C SER A 24 -2.39 3.34 10.18
N ALA A 25 -3.26 3.70 9.22
CA ALA A 25 -3.79 5.05 9.13
C ALA A 25 -4.63 5.39 10.36
N LYS A 26 -5.51 4.48 10.79
CA LYS A 26 -6.34 4.65 11.98
C LYS A 26 -5.47 4.81 13.24
N PHE A 27 -4.42 3.99 13.37
CA PHE A 27 -3.46 4.09 14.45
C PHE A 27 -2.83 5.48 14.54
N ALA A 28 -2.40 6.04 13.41
CA ALA A 28 -1.79 7.37 13.37
C ALA A 28 -2.80 8.46 13.79
N LEU A 29 -4.00 8.40 13.27
CA LEU A 29 -5.06 9.36 13.57
C LEU A 29 -5.44 9.31 15.06
N ASP A 30 -5.59 8.11 15.61
CA ASP A 30 -5.92 7.92 17.03
C ASP A 30 -4.79 8.43 17.94
N TYR A 31 -3.55 8.22 17.54
CA TYR A 31 -2.39 8.66 18.33
C TYR A 31 -2.40 10.19 18.53
N TYR A 32 -2.78 10.93 17.51
CA TYR A 32 -2.84 12.41 17.60
C TYR A 32 -4.23 12.92 17.94
N ASN A 33 -5.14 12.04 18.38
CA ASN A 33 -6.51 12.39 18.78
C ASN A 33 -7.31 13.09 17.67
N ILE A 34 -7.07 12.69 16.42
CA ILE A 34 -7.84 13.18 15.28
C ILE A 34 -9.05 12.27 15.11
N LYS A 35 -10.24 12.86 15.17
CA LYS A 35 -11.48 12.09 15.01
C LYS A 35 -11.54 11.46 13.62
N ALA A 36 -11.73 10.14 13.59
CA ALA A 36 -11.80 9.39 12.34
C ALA A 36 -12.85 8.27 12.45
N PRO A 37 -13.45 7.87 11.32
CA PRO A 37 -14.38 6.74 11.32
C PRO A 37 -13.63 5.43 11.57
N ASP A 38 -14.39 4.31 11.60
CA ASP A 38 -13.78 2.99 11.70
C ASP A 38 -12.80 2.75 10.56
N TYR A 39 -11.76 1.94 10.80
CA TYR A 39 -10.71 1.74 9.78
C TYR A 39 -11.28 1.21 8.46
N THR A 40 -12.34 0.45 8.48
CA THR A 40 -12.97 -0.09 7.27
C THR A 40 -13.50 0.99 6.32
N GLU A 41 -13.71 2.21 6.82
CA GLU A 41 -14.17 3.34 6.02
C GLU A 41 -13.02 4.19 5.45
N LEU A 42 -11.77 3.86 5.75
CA LEU A 42 -10.59 4.62 5.35
C LEU A 42 -9.99 4.16 4.02
N THR A 43 -10.83 3.61 3.14
CA THR A 43 -10.37 3.00 1.88
C THR A 43 -9.66 3.96 0.93
N TYR A 44 -9.88 5.26 1.08
CA TYR A 44 -9.18 6.27 0.28
C TYR A 44 -7.68 6.37 0.59
N PHE A 45 -7.18 5.67 1.61
CA PHE A 45 -5.74 5.59 1.86
C PHE A 45 -5.04 4.55 0.98
N ILE A 46 -5.78 3.72 0.27
CA ILE A 46 -5.20 2.69 -0.58
C ILE A 46 -4.87 3.29 -1.95
N GLY A 47 -3.59 3.32 -2.28
CA GLY A 47 -3.08 3.80 -3.58
C GLY A 47 -2.45 5.19 -3.54
N PRO A 48 -3.19 6.27 -3.22
CA PRO A 48 -2.62 7.61 -3.24
C PRO A 48 -1.52 7.83 -2.21
N PRO A 49 -0.65 8.85 -2.40
CA PRO A 49 0.37 9.18 -1.40
C PRO A 49 -0.28 9.54 -0.05
N LEU A 50 0.28 9.01 1.03
CA LEU A 50 -0.26 9.21 2.39
C LEU A 50 -0.37 10.68 2.78
N LEU A 51 0.68 11.45 2.50
CA LEU A 51 0.72 12.88 2.87
C LEU A 51 -0.47 13.63 2.29
N VAL A 52 -0.74 13.40 1.00
CA VAL A 52 -1.84 14.05 0.29
C VAL A 52 -3.18 13.63 0.89
N THR A 53 -3.36 12.36 1.15
CA THR A 53 -4.62 11.82 1.70
C THR A 53 -4.92 12.36 3.08
N PHE A 54 -3.93 12.43 3.97
CA PHE A 54 -4.12 13.03 5.30
C PHE A 54 -4.55 14.48 5.20
N GLN A 55 -3.91 15.25 4.31
CA GLN A 55 -4.25 16.65 4.14
C GLN A 55 -5.66 16.85 3.56
N GLU A 56 -5.99 16.11 2.51
CA GLU A 56 -7.27 16.27 1.81
C GLU A 56 -8.46 15.78 2.64
N LYS A 57 -8.32 14.65 3.31
CA LYS A 57 -9.44 14.00 4.00
C LYS A 57 -9.62 14.47 5.45
N PHE A 58 -8.58 14.95 6.08
CA PHE A 58 -8.63 15.35 7.48
C PHE A 58 -8.30 16.83 7.71
N GLY A 59 -8.01 17.58 6.65
CA GLY A 59 -7.80 19.03 6.72
C GLY A 59 -6.62 19.46 7.58
N VAL A 60 -5.62 18.61 7.74
CA VAL A 60 -4.42 18.93 8.52
C VAL A 60 -3.39 19.67 7.67
N ASP A 61 -2.52 20.45 8.32
CA ASP A 61 -1.43 21.12 7.62
C ASP A 61 -0.30 20.14 7.27
N ALA A 62 0.70 20.63 6.51
CA ALA A 62 1.81 19.78 6.09
C ALA A 62 2.63 19.23 7.27
N ALA A 63 2.81 20.01 8.32
CA ALA A 63 3.55 19.59 9.50
C ALA A 63 2.86 18.44 10.22
N MET A 64 1.54 18.53 10.42
CA MET A 64 0.76 17.46 11.05
C MET A 64 0.69 16.24 10.15
N ALA A 65 0.51 16.44 8.83
CA ALA A 65 0.49 15.33 7.88
C ALA A 65 1.81 14.55 7.91
N ASP A 66 2.94 15.23 8.03
CA ASP A 66 4.25 14.59 8.15
C ASP A 66 4.34 13.74 9.43
N LYS A 67 3.84 14.24 10.55
CA LYS A 67 3.78 13.50 11.81
C LYS A 67 2.91 12.26 11.69
N LEU A 68 1.76 12.39 11.04
CA LEU A 68 0.85 11.27 10.80
C LEU A 68 1.50 10.19 9.94
N VAL A 69 2.20 10.59 8.88
CA VAL A 69 2.91 9.65 8.01
C VAL A 69 3.99 8.89 8.79
N LYS A 70 4.75 9.59 9.64
CA LYS A 70 5.79 8.96 10.47
C LYS A 70 5.17 7.95 11.43
N LYS A 71 4.07 8.31 12.08
CA LYS A 71 3.36 7.40 13.01
C LYS A 71 2.77 6.20 12.27
N TYR A 72 2.19 6.42 11.10
CA TYR A 72 1.72 5.36 10.21
C TYR A 72 2.83 4.35 9.91
N ARG A 73 4.02 4.87 9.54
CA ARG A 73 5.16 4.03 9.17
C ARG A 73 5.67 3.18 10.33
N GLU A 74 5.61 3.69 11.56
CA GLU A 74 5.99 2.90 12.74
C GLU A 74 5.17 1.61 12.82
N ARG A 75 3.86 1.73 12.71
CA ARG A 75 2.99 0.56 12.76
C ARG A 75 3.09 -0.30 11.50
N TYR A 76 3.08 0.35 10.33
CA TYR A 76 3.09 -0.37 9.05
C TYR A 76 4.35 -1.20 8.88
N THR A 77 5.50 -0.64 9.19
CA THR A 77 6.78 -1.36 9.10
C THR A 77 6.83 -2.56 10.04
N ASN A 78 6.35 -2.40 11.25
CA ASN A 78 6.44 -3.44 12.28
C ASN A 78 5.31 -4.47 12.21
N LYS A 79 4.15 -4.11 11.71
CA LYS A 79 2.95 -4.94 11.79
C LYS A 79 2.11 -4.94 10.52
N GLY A 80 1.74 -3.76 10.03
CA GLY A 80 0.79 -3.62 8.93
C GLY A 80 1.26 -4.22 7.62
N LEU A 81 2.56 -4.20 7.37
CA LEU A 81 3.13 -4.72 6.13
C LEU A 81 2.74 -6.19 5.89
N LEU A 82 2.72 -6.97 6.94
CA LEU A 82 2.37 -8.39 6.87
C LEU A 82 0.86 -8.67 7.03
N GLU A 83 0.05 -7.64 7.26
CA GLU A 83 -1.41 -7.72 7.25
C GLU A 83 -1.92 -7.59 5.81
N SER A 84 -1.45 -8.49 4.94
CA SER A 84 -1.73 -8.44 3.51
C SER A 84 -1.71 -9.84 2.92
N LYS A 85 -2.21 -9.97 1.70
CA LYS A 85 -2.15 -11.21 0.94
C LYS A 85 -2.13 -10.91 -0.55
N LEU A 86 -1.58 -11.83 -1.35
CA LEU A 86 -1.68 -11.74 -2.79
C LEU A 86 -3.11 -12.05 -3.22
N TYR A 87 -3.60 -11.36 -4.26
CA TYR A 87 -4.87 -11.72 -4.86
C TYR A 87 -4.77 -13.09 -5.53
N ASP A 88 -5.88 -13.81 -5.54
CA ASP A 88 -5.94 -15.14 -6.15
C ASP A 88 -5.56 -15.06 -7.64
N GLY A 89 -4.73 -15.99 -8.09
CA GLY A 89 -4.30 -16.08 -9.48
C GLY A 89 -3.14 -15.15 -9.88
N ILE A 90 -2.74 -14.20 -9.02
CA ILE A 90 -1.66 -13.26 -9.36
C ILE A 90 -0.32 -13.98 -9.51
N LYS A 91 0.00 -14.90 -8.62
CA LYS A 91 1.27 -15.63 -8.67
C LYS A 91 1.39 -16.44 -9.96
N GLU A 92 0.32 -17.11 -10.34
CA GLU A 92 0.24 -17.89 -11.56
C GLU A 92 0.31 -16.99 -12.80
N LEU A 93 -0.37 -15.84 -12.78
CA LEU A 93 -0.32 -14.89 -13.89
C LEU A 93 1.09 -14.36 -14.11
N LEU A 94 1.77 -13.95 -13.04
CA LEU A 94 3.13 -13.43 -13.14
C LEU A 94 4.10 -14.49 -13.67
N ALA A 95 3.96 -15.73 -13.20
CA ALA A 95 4.78 -16.84 -13.66
C ALA A 95 4.55 -17.10 -15.16
N LYS A 96 3.32 -17.05 -15.61
CA LYS A 96 2.97 -17.26 -17.02
C LYS A 96 3.54 -16.17 -17.92
N LEU A 97 3.43 -14.90 -17.50
CA LEU A 97 3.97 -13.77 -18.26
C LEU A 97 5.50 -13.86 -18.34
N LYS A 98 6.14 -14.25 -17.25
CA LYS A 98 7.59 -14.41 -17.21
C LYS A 98 8.05 -15.54 -18.13
N ALA A 99 7.31 -16.64 -18.19
CA ALA A 99 7.60 -17.78 -19.08
C ALA A 99 7.52 -17.38 -20.56
N GLU A 100 6.72 -16.37 -20.90
CA GLU A 100 6.60 -15.84 -22.27
C GLU A 100 7.61 -14.72 -22.54
N ASN A 101 8.61 -14.53 -21.69
CA ASN A 101 9.67 -13.51 -21.80
C ASN A 101 9.12 -12.09 -21.79
N ILE A 102 8.04 -11.86 -21.07
CA ILE A 102 7.46 -10.53 -20.89
C ILE A 102 8.13 -9.88 -19.67
N LYS A 103 8.63 -8.66 -19.86
CA LYS A 103 9.19 -7.87 -18.79
C LYS A 103 8.06 -7.39 -17.88
N LEU A 104 8.25 -7.55 -16.56
CA LEU A 104 7.27 -7.12 -15.57
C LEU A 104 7.80 -5.90 -14.82
N GLY A 105 6.91 -4.95 -14.58
CA GLY A 105 7.22 -3.76 -13.82
C GLY A 105 6.10 -3.41 -12.86
N ILE A 106 6.41 -2.63 -11.84
CA ILE A 106 5.45 -2.16 -10.85
C ILE A 106 5.49 -0.63 -10.82
N ALA A 107 4.34 -0.01 -11.00
CA ALA A 107 4.18 1.43 -10.86
C ALA A 107 3.28 1.68 -9.65
N SER A 108 3.81 2.33 -8.61
CA SER A 108 3.07 2.52 -7.37
C SER A 108 3.60 3.74 -6.61
N SER A 109 2.73 4.38 -5.82
CA SER A 109 3.13 5.44 -4.91
C SER A 109 3.71 4.90 -3.59
N LYS A 110 3.64 3.58 -3.38
CA LYS A 110 4.20 2.94 -2.20
C LYS A 110 5.73 2.99 -2.22
N PRO A 111 6.41 3.27 -1.09
CA PRO A 111 7.87 3.22 -1.05
C PRO A 111 8.41 1.86 -1.51
N GLN A 112 9.45 1.90 -2.33
CA GLN A 112 10.02 0.70 -2.95
C GLN A 112 10.45 -0.37 -1.94
N TYR A 113 11.00 0.03 -0.81
CA TYR A 113 11.46 -0.95 0.19
C TYR A 113 10.30 -1.78 0.79
N TYR A 114 9.10 -1.24 0.85
CA TYR A 114 7.92 -2.00 1.27
C TYR A 114 7.53 -3.02 0.20
N ILE A 115 7.59 -2.62 -1.07
CA ILE A 115 7.27 -3.50 -2.19
C ILE A 115 8.26 -4.67 -2.23
N GLU A 116 9.55 -4.38 -2.10
CA GLU A 116 10.60 -5.40 -2.09
C GLU A 116 10.43 -6.37 -0.92
N ALA A 117 10.12 -5.87 0.28
CA ALA A 117 9.89 -6.71 1.45
C ALA A 117 8.71 -7.67 1.24
N LEU A 118 7.62 -7.18 0.65
CA LEU A 118 6.45 -8.01 0.37
C LEU A 118 6.73 -9.03 -0.73
N LEU A 119 7.45 -8.65 -1.78
CA LEU A 119 7.81 -9.58 -2.84
C LEU A 119 8.72 -10.70 -2.32
N ASP A 120 9.66 -10.37 -1.45
CA ASP A 120 10.52 -11.37 -0.82
C ASP A 120 9.71 -12.32 0.08
N HIS A 121 8.72 -11.78 0.79
CA HIS A 121 7.87 -12.57 1.68
C HIS A 121 7.01 -13.58 0.90
N TYR A 122 6.44 -13.17 -0.24
CA TYR A 122 5.55 -14.01 -1.03
C TYR A 122 6.26 -14.84 -2.10
N GLY A 123 7.49 -14.51 -2.41
CA GLY A 123 8.23 -15.17 -3.48
C GLY A 123 7.84 -14.63 -4.83
#